data_23c5724228a2125ad473521c73d9ee67
#
_entry.id   23c5724228a2125ad473521c73d9ee67
#
_cell.length_a   1.000
_cell.length_b   1.000
_cell.length_c   1.000
_cell.angle_alpha   90.00
_cell.angle_beta   90.00
_cell.angle_gamma   90.00
#
_symmetry.space_group_name_H-M   'P 1'
#
loop_
_entity.id
_entity.type
_entity.pdbx_description
1 polymer ?
#
loop_
_entity_poly.entity_id
_entity_poly.type
_entity_poly.pdbx_seq_one_letter_code
_entity_poly.pdbx_strand_id
1 'polypeptide(L)'
;MSLELKKVEKKIGIDTHIHPTSLKLEKNTINVLLGSTLAGKTTLMQIMAGLDKPTSGEIWFNGENVTGMKVQKRNCSMVYQQFINYPNYTVYENIASPLMITGINSDEIKERVGKVAELLKLSAMLNKKPDELSGGQQQRTALARALVKDSDLILLDEPLANLDFKLREELREELPKLFENRDCIVVYATTEPLDALMIGGNTATLLKGKIIQYGKTLEVYSKPENLSSARVFSDPPMNIAEINKNG
;
A
#
# COMPACT_ATOMS: atom_id res chain seq x y z
N MET A 1 9.77 6.15 14.04
CA MET A 1 8.65 6.74 13.25
C MET A 1 7.43 5.86 13.43
N SER A 2 6.23 6.41 13.64
CA SER A 2 4.98 5.65 13.77
C SER A 2 3.81 6.40 13.15
N LEU A 3 2.84 5.64 12.63
CA LEU A 3 1.52 6.13 12.21
C LEU A 3 0.47 5.47 13.12
N GLU A 4 -0.31 6.28 13.82
CA GLU A 4 -1.33 5.79 14.74
C GLU A 4 -2.72 6.28 14.32
N LEU A 5 -3.64 5.36 14.20
CA LEU A 5 -5.07 5.62 14.07
C LEU A 5 -5.70 5.43 15.45
N LYS A 6 -6.44 6.42 15.96
CA LYS A 6 -7.10 6.36 17.25
C LYS A 6 -8.61 6.48 17.04
N LYS A 7 -9.31 5.34 17.09
CA LYS A 7 -10.77 5.21 16.87
C LYS A 7 -11.24 5.90 15.58
N VAL A 8 -10.45 5.80 14.52
CA VAL A 8 -10.77 6.38 13.21
C VAL A 8 -11.99 5.69 12.63
N GLU A 9 -13.00 6.47 12.27
CA GLU A 9 -14.24 6.02 11.63
C GLU A 9 -14.49 6.79 10.34
N LYS A 10 -15.09 6.14 9.34
CA LYS A 10 -15.53 6.78 8.12
C LYS A 10 -16.94 6.37 7.78
N LYS A 11 -17.84 7.37 7.70
CA LYS A 11 -19.21 7.23 7.22
C LYS A 11 -19.41 8.04 5.96
N ILE A 12 -20.19 7.51 5.03
CA ILE A 12 -20.64 8.19 3.82
C ILE A 12 -22.17 8.02 3.76
N GLY A 13 -22.88 9.12 3.98
CA GLY A 13 -24.34 9.04 4.19
C GLY A 13 -24.66 8.19 5.42
N ILE A 14 -25.46 7.15 5.22
CA ILE A 14 -25.86 6.20 6.28
C ILE A 14 -24.89 5.01 6.42
N ASP A 15 -23.99 4.82 5.45
CA ASP A 15 -23.12 3.65 5.39
C ASP A 15 -21.81 3.87 6.14
N THR A 16 -21.43 2.91 6.96
CA THR A 16 -20.12 2.91 7.64
C THR A 16 -19.10 2.17 6.79
N HIS A 17 -18.18 2.91 6.16
CA HIS A 17 -17.11 2.38 5.32
C HIS A 17 -15.93 1.88 6.14
N ILE A 18 -15.59 2.58 7.23
CA ILE A 18 -14.58 2.15 8.21
C ILE A 18 -15.23 2.29 9.59
N HIS A 19 -15.30 1.19 10.30
CA HIS A 19 -15.75 1.16 11.69
C HIS A 19 -14.65 1.71 12.61
N PRO A 20 -14.98 2.20 13.83
CA PRO A 20 -13.99 2.74 14.75
C PRO A 20 -12.78 1.83 14.88
N THR A 21 -11.67 2.27 14.31
CA THR A 21 -10.44 1.49 14.15
C THR A 21 -9.30 2.16 14.90
N SER A 22 -8.60 1.39 15.72
CA SER A 22 -7.32 1.78 16.34
C SER A 22 -6.23 0.86 15.83
N LEU A 23 -5.17 1.44 15.26
CA LEU A 23 -4.06 0.71 14.66
C LEU A 23 -2.78 1.52 14.81
N LYS A 24 -1.70 0.88 15.19
CA LYS A 24 -0.37 1.49 15.22
C LYS A 24 0.54 0.78 14.24
N LEU A 25 1.06 1.51 13.28
CA LEU A 25 2.01 1.04 12.28
C LEU A 25 3.39 1.62 12.59
N GLU A 26 4.40 0.77 12.56
CA GLU A 26 5.78 1.15 12.85
C GLU A 26 6.63 1.14 11.59
N LYS A 27 7.75 1.89 11.61
CA LYS A 27 8.73 1.92 10.54
C LYS A 27 9.51 0.62 10.42
N ASN A 28 10.31 0.51 9.37
CA ASN A 28 11.23 -0.60 9.08
C ASN A 28 10.52 -1.95 8.94
N THR A 29 9.24 -1.93 8.65
CA THR A 29 8.46 -3.12 8.33
C THR A 29 7.36 -2.76 7.34
N ILE A 30 7.01 -3.70 6.48
CA ILE A 30 5.86 -3.54 5.60
C ILE A 30 4.61 -3.96 6.38
N ASN A 31 3.61 -3.08 6.38
CA ASN A 31 2.32 -3.32 7.01
C ASN A 31 1.30 -3.66 5.93
N VAL A 32 0.91 -4.90 5.83
CA VAL A 32 -0.02 -5.38 4.82
C VAL A 32 -1.47 -5.18 5.30
N LEU A 33 -2.30 -4.61 4.45
CA LEU A 33 -3.76 -4.58 4.60
C LEU A 33 -4.34 -5.68 3.70
N LEU A 34 -4.66 -6.83 4.26
CA LEU A 34 -5.19 -7.98 3.52
C LEU A 34 -6.71 -8.05 3.68
N GLY A 35 -7.44 -8.15 2.59
CA GLY A 35 -8.89 -8.29 2.59
C GLY A 35 -9.48 -8.31 1.20
N SER A 36 -10.69 -8.81 1.06
CA SER A 36 -11.41 -8.85 -0.22
C SER A 36 -11.63 -7.45 -0.80
N THR A 37 -12.02 -7.40 -2.07
CA THR A 37 -12.52 -6.16 -2.70
C THR A 37 -13.63 -5.57 -1.84
N LEU A 38 -13.65 -4.24 -1.70
CA LEU A 38 -14.59 -3.49 -0.85
C LEU A 38 -14.44 -3.73 0.67
N ALA A 39 -13.38 -4.38 1.13
CA ALA A 39 -13.12 -4.52 2.58
C ALA A 39 -12.80 -3.20 3.30
N GLY A 40 -12.52 -2.12 2.56
CA GLY A 40 -12.19 -0.79 3.10
C GLY A 40 -10.70 -0.43 3.03
N LYS A 41 -9.85 -1.25 2.37
CA LYS A 41 -8.39 -1.04 2.26
C LYS A 41 -8.05 0.36 1.70
N THR A 42 -8.54 0.67 0.50
CA THR A 42 -8.32 1.95 -0.18
C THR A 42 -8.81 3.14 0.65
N THR A 43 -10.00 3.04 1.25
CA THR A 43 -10.55 4.11 2.10
C THR A 43 -9.64 4.37 3.30
N LEU A 44 -9.16 3.31 3.96
CA LEU A 44 -8.26 3.43 5.11
C LEU A 44 -6.93 4.09 4.70
N MET A 45 -6.37 3.71 3.55
CA MET A 45 -5.15 4.31 3.01
C MET A 45 -5.34 5.78 2.62
N GLN A 46 -6.46 6.16 2.00
CA GLN A 46 -6.78 7.56 1.69
C GLN A 46 -6.87 8.42 2.95
N ILE A 47 -7.42 7.88 4.03
CA ILE A 47 -7.46 8.53 5.34
C ILE A 47 -6.04 8.68 5.91
N MET A 48 -5.21 7.64 5.86
CA MET A 48 -3.81 7.68 6.28
C MET A 48 -3.00 8.73 5.50
N ALA A 49 -3.22 8.83 4.18
CA ALA A 49 -2.58 9.83 3.32
C ALA A 49 -3.04 11.26 3.60
N GLY A 50 -4.21 11.47 4.20
CA GLY A 50 -4.86 12.78 4.33
C GLY A 50 -5.54 13.26 3.05
N LEU A 51 -5.84 12.33 2.14
CA LEU A 51 -6.65 12.57 0.93
C LEU A 51 -8.13 12.58 1.25
N ASP A 52 -8.53 11.79 2.23
CA ASP A 52 -9.88 11.79 2.79
C ASP A 52 -9.83 12.05 4.30
N LYS A 53 -10.88 12.67 4.83
CA LYS A 53 -10.99 12.97 6.26
C LYS A 53 -11.81 11.90 6.96
N PRO A 54 -11.39 11.43 8.15
CA PRO A 54 -12.23 10.58 8.96
C PRO A 54 -13.49 11.35 9.41
N THR A 55 -14.59 10.63 9.65
CA THR A 55 -15.80 11.20 10.26
C THR A 55 -15.58 11.44 11.74
N SER A 56 -14.83 10.57 12.41
CA SER A 56 -14.42 10.68 13.81
C SER A 56 -13.07 10.00 14.04
N GLY A 57 -12.48 10.22 15.21
CA GLY A 57 -11.18 9.70 15.59
C GLY A 57 -10.03 10.59 15.14
N GLU A 58 -8.81 10.15 15.41
CA GLU A 58 -7.60 10.94 15.18
C GLU A 58 -6.52 10.13 14.47
N ILE A 59 -5.70 10.84 13.69
CA ILE A 59 -4.53 10.31 13.01
C ILE A 59 -3.30 11.01 13.56
N TRP A 60 -2.36 10.22 14.05
CA TRP A 60 -1.11 10.71 14.60
C TRP A 60 0.07 10.20 13.81
N PHE A 61 0.99 11.07 13.45
CA PHE A 61 2.22 10.74 12.75
C PHE A 61 3.42 11.27 13.53
N ASN A 62 4.33 10.39 13.95
CA ASN A 62 5.49 10.72 14.77
C ASN A 62 5.16 11.51 16.04
N GLY A 63 4.03 11.22 16.68
CA GLY A 63 3.59 11.91 17.90
C GLY A 63 2.86 13.23 17.67
N GLU A 64 2.68 13.66 16.42
CA GLU A 64 1.91 14.84 16.05
C GLU A 64 0.52 14.45 15.52
N ASN A 65 -0.51 15.17 15.93
CA ASN A 65 -1.87 15.00 15.39
C ASN A 65 -1.97 15.63 14.01
N VAL A 66 -2.07 14.79 12.99
CA VAL A 66 -2.18 15.20 11.59
C VAL A 66 -3.62 15.07 11.02
N THR A 67 -4.61 14.88 11.90
CA THR A 67 -6.02 14.76 11.50
C THR A 67 -6.46 16.00 10.73
N GLY A 68 -6.96 15.81 9.50
CA GLY A 68 -7.37 16.92 8.63
C GLY A 68 -6.23 17.75 8.01
N MET A 69 -4.97 17.42 8.29
CA MET A 69 -3.84 18.04 7.59
C MET A 69 -3.89 17.68 6.11
N LYS A 70 -3.77 18.67 5.24
CA LYS A 70 -3.77 18.48 3.78
C LYS A 70 -2.59 17.61 3.34
N VAL A 71 -2.81 16.73 2.37
CA VAL A 71 -1.80 15.80 1.83
C VAL A 71 -0.53 16.51 1.35
N GLN A 72 -0.64 17.73 0.79
CA GLN A 72 0.52 18.53 0.33
C GLN A 72 1.49 18.90 1.45
N LYS A 73 1.05 18.86 2.71
CA LYS A 73 1.88 19.11 3.90
C LYS A 73 2.43 17.83 4.53
N ARG A 74 2.10 16.67 3.96
CA ARG A 74 2.58 15.37 4.42
C ARG A 74 3.64 14.84 3.47
N ASN A 75 4.75 14.35 3.99
CA ASN A 75 5.74 13.65 3.17
C ASN A 75 5.29 12.21 2.90
N CYS A 76 4.29 12.06 2.02
CA CYS A 76 3.77 10.76 1.65
C CYS A 76 3.77 10.53 0.13
N SER A 77 3.82 9.27 -0.26
CA SER A 77 3.60 8.79 -1.62
C SER A 77 2.47 7.77 -1.62
N MET A 78 1.59 7.82 -2.62
CA MET A 78 0.53 6.84 -2.79
C MET A 78 0.46 6.35 -4.23
N VAL A 79 0.44 5.03 -4.39
CA VAL A 79 0.10 4.34 -5.64
C VAL A 79 -1.35 3.87 -5.52
N TYR A 80 -2.19 4.33 -6.43
CA TYR A 80 -3.59 3.91 -6.50
C TYR A 80 -3.73 2.62 -7.29
N GLN A 81 -4.77 1.85 -7.02
CA GLN A 81 -5.16 0.68 -7.80
C GLN A 81 -5.35 1.04 -9.29
N GLN A 82 -5.97 2.19 -9.58
CA GLN A 82 -5.96 2.78 -10.92
C GLN A 82 -4.70 3.62 -11.06
N PHE A 83 -3.71 3.11 -11.77
CA PHE A 83 -2.47 3.83 -12.01
C PHE A 83 -2.72 5.11 -12.84
N ILE A 84 -2.29 6.24 -12.30
CA ILE A 84 -2.43 7.55 -12.95
C ILE A 84 -1.04 8.02 -13.34
N ASN A 85 -0.79 8.14 -14.65
CA ASN A 85 0.42 8.74 -15.20
C ASN A 85 0.10 10.11 -15.81
N TYR A 86 1.08 11.00 -15.85
CA TYR A 86 0.97 12.25 -16.58
C TYR A 86 1.05 11.98 -18.08
N PRO A 87 -0.01 12.19 -18.88
CA PRO A 87 -0.08 11.70 -20.25
C PRO A 87 0.90 12.41 -21.19
N ASN A 88 1.25 13.66 -20.88
CA ASN A 88 2.15 14.48 -21.69
C ASN A 88 3.63 14.27 -21.34
N TYR A 89 3.94 13.54 -20.28
CA TYR A 89 5.29 13.26 -19.81
C TYR A 89 5.76 11.90 -20.32
N THR A 90 7.05 11.80 -20.64
CA THR A 90 7.71 10.52 -20.86
C THR A 90 7.72 9.69 -19.57
N VAL A 91 8.08 8.41 -19.63
CA VAL A 91 8.31 7.57 -18.45
C VAL A 91 9.36 8.20 -17.52
N TYR A 92 10.46 8.69 -18.09
CA TYR A 92 11.50 9.40 -17.34
C TYR A 92 10.91 10.60 -16.57
N GLU A 93 10.20 11.47 -17.26
CA GLU A 93 9.62 12.68 -16.67
C GLU A 93 8.53 12.34 -15.63
N ASN A 94 7.73 11.30 -15.88
CA ASN A 94 6.78 10.79 -14.89
C ASN A 94 7.48 10.38 -13.61
N ILE A 95 8.53 9.58 -13.70
CA ILE A 95 9.30 9.11 -12.54
C ILE A 95 10.02 10.28 -11.87
N ALA A 96 10.65 11.17 -12.63
CA ALA A 96 11.41 12.31 -12.12
C ALA A 96 10.53 13.39 -11.45
N SER A 97 9.24 13.47 -11.84
CA SER A 97 8.34 14.58 -11.47
C SER A 97 8.32 14.92 -9.96
N PRO A 98 8.29 13.96 -9.00
CA PRO A 98 8.31 14.31 -7.58
C PRO A 98 9.66 14.83 -7.09
N LEU A 99 10.76 14.56 -7.80
CA LEU A 99 12.10 15.04 -7.45
C LEU A 99 12.37 16.45 -8.01
N MET A 100 11.77 16.79 -9.15
CA MET A 100 11.97 18.09 -9.80
C MET A 100 11.56 19.27 -8.91
N ILE A 101 10.65 19.06 -7.96
CA ILE A 101 10.16 20.09 -7.03
C ILE A 101 10.93 20.15 -5.71
N THR A 102 11.90 19.24 -5.49
CA THR A 102 12.64 19.15 -4.22
C THR A 102 13.97 19.90 -4.21
N GLY A 103 14.38 20.49 -5.34
CA GLY A 103 15.64 21.20 -5.47
C GLY A 103 16.89 20.28 -5.59
N ILE A 104 16.69 18.98 -5.80
CA ILE A 104 17.78 18.02 -6.08
C ILE A 104 18.37 18.32 -7.45
N ASN A 105 19.69 18.14 -7.58
CA ASN A 105 20.38 18.40 -8.85
C ASN A 105 20.01 17.35 -9.93
N SER A 106 20.23 17.70 -11.20
CA SER A 106 19.82 16.88 -12.35
C SER A 106 20.52 15.53 -12.42
N ASP A 107 21.78 15.45 -11.99
CA ASP A 107 22.57 14.22 -12.04
C ASP A 107 22.07 13.21 -11.00
N GLU A 108 21.74 13.68 -9.81
CA GLU A 108 21.13 12.86 -8.77
C GLU A 108 19.70 12.38 -9.17
N ILE A 109 18.91 13.26 -9.81
CA ILE A 109 17.60 12.84 -10.35
C ILE A 109 17.79 11.72 -11.36
N LYS A 110 18.74 11.87 -12.29
CA LYS A 110 19.04 10.86 -13.32
C LYS A 110 19.47 9.53 -12.72
N GLU A 111 20.31 9.56 -11.69
CA GLU A 111 20.76 8.35 -10.98
C GLU A 111 19.59 7.64 -10.28
N ARG A 112 18.78 8.39 -9.51
CA ARG A 112 17.62 7.83 -8.78
C ARG A 112 16.58 7.25 -9.74
N VAL A 113 16.26 7.95 -10.83
CA VAL A 113 15.34 7.47 -11.87
C VAL A 113 15.89 6.21 -12.53
N GLY A 114 17.19 6.18 -12.85
CA GLY A 114 17.85 5.01 -13.44
C GLY A 114 17.73 3.77 -12.57
N LYS A 115 18.03 3.87 -11.27
CA LYS A 115 17.93 2.77 -10.29
C LYS A 115 16.51 2.21 -10.20
N VAL A 116 15.50 3.08 -10.09
CA VAL A 116 14.11 2.64 -9.99
C VAL A 116 13.59 2.08 -11.31
N ALA A 117 14.01 2.66 -12.44
CA ALA A 117 13.64 2.16 -13.77
C ALA A 117 14.26 0.77 -14.05
N GLU A 118 15.47 0.50 -13.61
CA GLU A 118 16.12 -0.81 -13.71
C GLU A 118 15.35 -1.84 -12.86
N LEU A 119 15.10 -1.54 -11.59
CA LEU A 119 14.33 -2.40 -10.67
C LEU A 119 12.98 -2.82 -11.28
N LEU A 120 12.27 -1.86 -11.89
CA LEU A 120 10.93 -2.08 -12.45
C LEU A 120 10.95 -2.45 -13.95
N LYS A 121 12.13 -2.76 -14.52
CA LYS A 121 12.31 -3.14 -15.94
C LYS A 121 11.70 -2.12 -16.91
N LEU A 122 11.93 -0.83 -16.64
CA LEU A 122 11.45 0.30 -17.45
C LEU A 122 12.57 0.99 -18.24
N SER A 123 13.84 0.59 -18.08
CA SER A 123 14.99 1.29 -18.64
C SER A 123 14.88 1.52 -20.16
N ALA A 124 14.39 0.53 -20.91
CA ALA A 124 14.17 0.65 -22.36
C ALA A 124 12.95 1.52 -22.74
N MET A 125 12.11 1.91 -21.77
CA MET A 125 10.88 2.65 -21.98
C MET A 125 10.96 4.12 -21.55
N LEU A 126 12.09 4.59 -21.01
CA LEU A 126 12.23 5.90 -20.39
C LEU A 126 11.83 7.07 -21.31
N ASN A 127 12.03 6.93 -22.63
CA ASN A 127 11.67 7.96 -23.61
C ASN A 127 10.25 7.85 -24.17
N LYS A 128 9.51 6.81 -23.79
CA LYS A 128 8.12 6.60 -24.24
C LYS A 128 7.12 7.39 -23.40
N LYS A 129 5.98 7.70 -23.99
CA LYS A 129 4.82 8.27 -23.29
C LYS A 129 3.86 7.17 -22.80
N PRO A 130 2.97 7.47 -21.84
CA PRO A 130 2.03 6.49 -21.30
C PRO A 130 1.14 5.80 -22.34
N ASP A 131 0.74 6.48 -23.40
CA ASP A 131 -0.08 5.93 -24.50
C ASP A 131 0.67 4.90 -25.36
N GLU A 132 1.99 4.89 -25.32
CA GLU A 132 2.86 3.91 -25.99
C GLU A 132 3.16 2.67 -25.13
N LEU A 133 2.60 2.59 -23.91
CA LEU A 133 2.89 1.57 -22.91
C LEU A 133 1.74 0.58 -22.73
N SER A 134 2.07 -0.68 -22.46
CA SER A 134 1.08 -1.63 -21.94
C SER A 134 0.57 -1.23 -20.55
N GLY A 135 -0.59 -1.73 -20.14
CA GLY A 135 -1.16 -1.46 -18.80
C GLY A 135 -0.18 -1.78 -17.66
N GLY A 136 0.52 -2.93 -17.73
CA GLY A 136 1.54 -3.29 -16.74
C GLY A 136 2.75 -2.35 -16.74
N GLN A 137 3.16 -1.81 -17.91
CA GLN A 137 4.24 -0.81 -17.98
C GLN A 137 3.78 0.53 -17.38
N GLN A 138 2.55 0.94 -17.62
CA GLN A 138 1.97 2.12 -17.01
C GLN A 138 1.88 2.00 -15.48
N GLN A 139 1.46 0.85 -14.97
CA GLN A 139 1.40 0.58 -13.54
C GLN A 139 2.79 0.65 -12.90
N ARG A 140 3.80 0.02 -13.53
CA ARG A 140 5.20 0.10 -13.07
C ARG A 140 5.73 1.54 -13.08
N THR A 141 5.34 2.36 -14.06
CA THR A 141 5.71 3.79 -14.11
C THR A 141 5.12 4.54 -12.92
N ALA A 142 3.85 4.31 -12.56
CA ALA A 142 3.24 4.91 -11.39
C ALA A 142 3.89 4.42 -10.08
N LEU A 143 4.25 3.14 -9.99
CA LEU A 143 5.00 2.58 -8.87
C LEU A 143 6.40 3.21 -8.76
N ALA A 144 7.13 3.31 -9.88
CA ALA A 144 8.45 3.95 -9.92
C ALA A 144 8.41 5.38 -9.39
N ARG A 145 7.38 6.15 -9.79
CA ARG A 145 7.18 7.52 -9.30
C ARG A 145 6.98 7.62 -7.79
N ALA A 146 6.33 6.64 -7.18
CA ALA A 146 6.16 6.61 -5.72
C ALA A 146 7.45 6.19 -4.99
N LEU A 147 8.25 5.31 -5.61
CA LEU A 147 9.47 4.75 -5.00
C LEU A 147 10.70 5.64 -5.15
N VAL A 148 10.72 6.54 -6.14
CA VAL A 148 11.88 7.41 -6.41
C VAL A 148 12.06 8.50 -5.35
N LYS A 149 10.98 8.88 -4.66
CA LYS A 149 10.95 9.89 -3.61
C LYS A 149 11.26 9.29 -2.25
N ASP A 150 12.01 10.00 -1.42
CA ASP A 150 12.21 9.67 -0.01
C ASP A 150 11.00 10.15 0.80
N SER A 151 9.99 9.30 0.89
CA SER A 151 8.75 9.58 1.62
C SER A 151 8.75 8.89 2.97
N ASP A 152 8.26 9.58 4.01
CA ASP A 152 8.11 9.03 5.35
C ASP A 152 6.99 7.99 5.45
N LEU A 153 5.99 8.11 4.55
CA LEU A 153 4.86 7.20 4.42
C LEU A 153 4.65 6.81 2.95
N ILE A 154 4.71 5.52 2.67
CA ILE A 154 4.48 4.96 1.33
C ILE A 154 3.25 4.05 1.38
N LEU A 155 2.27 4.36 0.56
CA LEU A 155 0.99 3.66 0.48
C LEU A 155 0.86 3.02 -0.90
N LEU A 156 0.76 1.70 -0.96
CA LEU A 156 0.71 0.91 -2.18
C LEU A 156 -0.62 0.14 -2.25
N ASP A 157 -1.56 0.62 -3.06
CA ASP A 157 -2.89 0.01 -3.21
C ASP A 157 -2.91 -0.94 -4.39
N GLU A 158 -2.85 -2.24 -4.11
CA GLU A 158 -2.78 -3.35 -5.07
C GLU A 158 -1.71 -3.14 -6.18
N PRO A 159 -0.44 -2.82 -5.80
CA PRO A 159 0.55 -2.33 -6.77
C PRO A 159 1.01 -3.39 -7.77
N LEU A 160 0.73 -4.66 -7.55
CA LEU A 160 1.15 -5.77 -8.39
C LEU A 160 0.01 -6.46 -9.16
N ALA A 161 -1.25 -5.99 -9.01
CA ALA A 161 -2.44 -6.69 -9.49
C ALA A 161 -2.47 -6.94 -11.02
N ASN A 162 -1.98 -5.98 -11.83
CA ASN A 162 -2.05 -6.04 -13.30
C ASN A 162 -0.71 -6.44 -13.95
N LEU A 163 0.19 -7.05 -13.18
CA LEU A 163 1.48 -7.52 -13.68
C LEU A 163 1.39 -8.99 -14.10
N ASP A 164 2.24 -9.36 -15.06
CA ASP A 164 2.43 -10.77 -15.39
C ASP A 164 3.01 -11.56 -14.21
N PHE A 165 2.77 -12.87 -14.20
CA PHE A 165 3.12 -13.73 -13.07
C PHE A 165 4.62 -13.65 -12.71
N LYS A 166 5.51 -13.74 -13.72
CA LYS A 166 6.95 -13.77 -13.47
C LYS A 166 7.45 -12.48 -12.81
N LEU A 167 7.01 -11.35 -13.34
CA LEU A 167 7.40 -10.06 -12.79
C LEU A 167 6.80 -9.81 -11.40
N ARG A 168 5.57 -10.29 -11.16
CA ARG A 168 4.94 -10.21 -9.84
C ARG A 168 5.76 -10.97 -8.80
N GLU A 169 6.20 -12.20 -9.10
CA GLU A 169 7.06 -12.99 -8.21
C GLU A 169 8.38 -12.28 -7.93
N GLU A 170 9.05 -11.78 -8.97
CA GLU A 170 10.30 -11.02 -8.80
C GLU A 170 10.11 -9.79 -7.90
N LEU A 171 9.02 -9.03 -8.10
CA LEU A 171 8.76 -7.82 -7.29
C LEU A 171 8.32 -8.14 -5.85
N ARG A 172 7.66 -9.27 -5.60
CA ARG A 172 7.37 -9.76 -4.25
C ARG A 172 8.64 -9.96 -3.43
N GLU A 173 9.71 -10.44 -4.08
CA GLU A 173 11.01 -10.64 -3.42
C GLU A 173 11.83 -9.35 -3.29
N GLU A 174 11.73 -8.45 -4.28
CA GLU A 174 12.56 -7.24 -4.32
C GLU A 174 11.99 -6.08 -3.49
N LEU A 175 10.67 -5.93 -3.41
CA LEU A 175 10.06 -4.84 -2.64
C LEU A 175 10.46 -4.85 -1.15
N PRO A 176 10.45 -5.97 -0.42
CA PRO A 176 10.91 -6.00 0.97
C PRO A 176 12.36 -5.51 1.11
N LYS A 177 13.27 -5.97 0.25
CA LYS A 177 14.68 -5.56 0.25
C LYS A 177 14.85 -4.06 0.00
N LEU A 178 14.02 -3.50 -0.90
CA LEU A 178 14.03 -2.07 -1.19
C LEU A 178 13.69 -1.22 0.04
N PHE A 179 12.82 -1.71 0.92
CA PHE A 179 12.35 -0.99 2.10
C PHE A 179 13.13 -1.31 3.38
N GLU A 180 13.93 -2.38 3.40
CA GLU A 180 14.66 -2.85 4.58
C GLU A 180 15.54 -1.78 5.22
N ASN A 181 16.18 -0.92 4.39
CA ASN A 181 17.09 0.13 4.83
C ASN A 181 16.50 1.54 4.72
N ARG A 182 15.18 1.66 4.48
CA ARG A 182 14.51 2.97 4.39
C ARG A 182 13.84 3.31 5.70
N ASP A 183 14.11 4.51 6.21
CA ASP A 183 13.44 5.04 7.39
C ASP A 183 12.04 5.58 7.03
N CYS A 184 11.12 4.67 6.71
CA CYS A 184 9.75 4.99 6.31
C CYS A 184 8.76 3.95 6.84
N ILE A 185 7.47 4.32 6.81
CA ILE A 185 6.35 3.42 7.06
C ILE A 185 5.80 3.00 5.69
N VAL A 186 5.73 1.69 5.44
CA VAL A 186 5.13 1.14 4.22
C VAL A 186 3.81 0.47 4.56
N VAL A 187 2.75 0.83 3.83
CA VAL A 187 1.44 0.17 3.87
C VAL A 187 1.16 -0.42 2.50
N TYR A 188 0.94 -1.71 2.45
CA TYR A 188 0.69 -2.48 1.23
C TYR A 188 -0.69 -3.12 1.28
N ALA A 189 -1.62 -2.66 0.46
CA ALA A 189 -2.96 -3.25 0.37
C ALA A 189 -3.00 -4.31 -0.73
N THR A 190 -3.59 -5.45 -0.43
CA THR A 190 -3.78 -6.55 -1.39
C THR A 190 -5.04 -7.35 -1.11
N THR A 191 -5.54 -8.02 -2.14
CA THR A 191 -6.57 -9.07 -2.03
C THR A 191 -5.94 -10.47 -1.99
N GLU A 192 -4.65 -10.60 -2.31
CA GLU A 192 -3.97 -11.89 -2.45
C GLU A 192 -3.23 -12.29 -1.16
N PRO A 193 -3.59 -13.42 -0.52
CA PRO A 193 -2.90 -13.92 0.67
C PRO A 193 -1.40 -14.18 0.44
N LEU A 194 -1.04 -14.63 -0.77
CA LEU A 194 0.34 -14.92 -1.12
C LEU A 194 1.22 -13.66 -1.10
N ASP A 195 0.68 -12.48 -1.51
CA ASP A 195 1.40 -11.22 -1.35
C ASP A 195 1.78 -10.96 0.10
N ALA A 196 0.83 -11.13 1.03
CA ALA A 196 1.08 -10.91 2.44
C ALA A 196 2.16 -11.86 2.98
N LEU A 197 2.12 -13.13 2.60
CA LEU A 197 3.07 -14.14 3.06
C LEU A 197 4.47 -13.93 2.49
N MET A 198 4.60 -13.53 1.22
CA MET A 198 5.88 -13.32 0.55
C MET A 198 6.53 -11.99 0.96
N ILE A 199 5.73 -10.92 1.06
CA ILE A 199 6.22 -9.60 1.47
C ILE A 199 6.58 -9.57 2.96
N GLY A 200 5.88 -10.36 3.79
CA GLY A 200 6.17 -10.48 5.22
C GLY A 200 5.74 -9.26 6.05
N GLY A 201 6.47 -8.99 7.14
CA GLY A 201 6.17 -7.87 8.04
C GLY A 201 4.96 -8.12 8.93
N ASN A 202 4.09 -7.12 9.07
CA ASN A 202 2.85 -7.21 9.82
C ASN A 202 1.64 -7.23 8.87
N THR A 203 0.59 -7.94 9.25
CA THR A 203 -0.65 -7.99 8.47
C THR A 203 -1.86 -7.62 9.32
N ALA A 204 -2.65 -6.67 8.80
CA ALA A 204 -4.01 -6.40 9.27
C ALA A 204 -5.01 -7.08 8.33
N THR A 205 -5.81 -8.01 8.83
CA THR A 205 -6.92 -8.61 8.08
C THR A 205 -8.13 -7.69 8.15
N LEU A 206 -8.69 -7.32 6.99
CA LEU A 206 -9.83 -6.42 6.88
C LEU A 206 -11.05 -7.15 6.34
N LEU A 207 -12.19 -6.92 6.97
CA LEU A 207 -13.49 -7.40 6.50
C LEU A 207 -14.56 -6.35 6.78
N LYS A 208 -15.29 -5.92 5.73
CA LYS A 208 -16.42 -4.97 5.84
C LYS A 208 -16.09 -3.75 6.70
N GLY A 209 -14.97 -3.09 6.41
CA GLY A 209 -14.54 -1.87 7.09
C GLY A 209 -14.02 -2.07 8.53
N LYS A 210 -13.77 -3.31 8.96
CA LYS A 210 -13.21 -3.64 10.28
C LYS A 210 -11.86 -4.31 10.16
N ILE A 211 -10.90 -3.92 10.99
CA ILE A 211 -9.71 -4.75 11.23
C ILE A 211 -10.13 -5.87 12.17
N ILE A 212 -9.94 -7.11 11.71
CA ILE A 212 -10.33 -8.31 12.43
C ILE A 212 -9.19 -8.80 13.31
N GLN A 213 -7.95 -8.73 12.78
CA GLN A 213 -6.74 -9.11 13.49
C GLN A 213 -5.56 -8.31 12.93
N TYR A 214 -4.59 -7.98 13.78
CA TYR A 214 -3.33 -7.36 13.37
C TYR A 214 -2.17 -7.95 14.16
N GLY A 215 -1.10 -8.30 13.47
CA GLY A 215 0.11 -8.85 14.05
C GLY A 215 1.13 -9.22 12.99
N LYS A 216 2.20 -9.92 13.40
CA LYS A 216 3.18 -10.48 12.46
C LYS A 216 2.49 -11.40 11.47
N THR A 217 2.79 -11.26 10.20
CA THR A 217 2.09 -11.97 9.12
C THR A 217 2.00 -13.48 9.36
N LEU A 218 3.11 -14.13 9.72
CA LEU A 218 3.12 -15.57 9.99
C LEU A 218 2.32 -15.97 11.24
N GLU A 219 2.23 -15.10 12.25
CA GLU A 219 1.42 -15.33 13.43
C GLU A 219 -0.07 -15.22 13.11
N VAL A 220 -0.47 -14.17 12.34
CA VAL A 220 -1.86 -13.98 11.91
C VAL A 220 -2.31 -15.15 11.02
N TYR A 221 -1.43 -15.62 10.13
CA TYR A 221 -1.69 -16.77 9.25
C TYR A 221 -1.84 -18.08 10.04
N SER A 222 -0.88 -18.39 10.92
CA SER A 222 -0.83 -19.68 11.63
C SER A 222 -1.75 -19.77 12.86
N LYS A 223 -2.11 -18.61 13.43
CA LYS A 223 -2.97 -18.50 14.62
C LYS A 223 -4.06 -17.46 14.43
N PRO A 224 -5.02 -17.69 13.51
CA PRO A 224 -6.13 -16.77 13.31
C PRO A 224 -7.01 -16.71 14.57
N GLU A 225 -7.32 -15.50 15.04
CA GLU A 225 -8.15 -15.28 16.23
C GLU A 225 -9.60 -15.70 16.05
N ASN A 226 -10.06 -15.77 14.81
CA ASN A 226 -11.42 -16.16 14.47
C ASN A 226 -11.52 -16.67 13.03
N LEU A 227 -12.68 -17.26 12.70
CA LEU A 227 -12.98 -17.80 11.38
C LEU A 227 -12.86 -16.74 10.27
N SER A 228 -13.21 -15.49 10.54
CA SER A 228 -13.12 -14.40 9.54
C SER A 228 -11.67 -14.09 9.18
N SER A 229 -10.76 -14.04 10.17
CA SER A 229 -9.33 -13.85 9.93
C SER A 229 -8.75 -15.04 9.15
N ALA A 230 -9.10 -16.27 9.51
CA ALA A 230 -8.69 -17.47 8.78
C ALA A 230 -9.14 -17.43 7.30
N ARG A 231 -10.40 -17.04 7.05
CA ARG A 231 -10.96 -16.95 5.69
C ARG A 231 -10.23 -15.95 4.80
N VAL A 232 -9.76 -14.84 5.36
CA VAL A 232 -9.06 -13.81 4.59
C VAL A 232 -7.73 -14.33 4.03
N PHE A 233 -7.08 -15.27 4.74
CA PHE A 233 -5.84 -15.91 4.29
C PHE A 233 -6.05 -17.19 3.47
N SER A 234 -7.30 -17.63 3.30
CA SER A 234 -7.58 -18.91 2.66
C SER A 234 -7.66 -18.77 1.14
N ASP A 235 -6.66 -19.32 0.47
CA ASP A 235 -6.63 -19.48 -0.98
C ASP A 235 -6.06 -20.89 -1.31
N PRO A 236 -6.86 -21.78 -1.91
CA PRO A 236 -8.29 -21.66 -2.23
C PRO A 236 -9.18 -21.53 -0.97
N PRO A 237 -10.45 -21.05 -1.11
CA PRO A 237 -11.36 -20.88 0.01
C PRO A 237 -11.51 -22.15 0.86
N MET A 238 -11.41 -22.01 2.18
CA MET A 238 -11.50 -23.16 3.10
C MET A 238 -12.91 -23.76 3.11
N ASN A 239 -12.96 -25.07 3.30
CA ASN A 239 -14.21 -25.78 3.56
C ASN A 239 -14.60 -25.59 5.05
N ILE A 240 -15.88 -25.29 5.29
CA ILE A 240 -16.43 -25.09 6.62
C ILE A 240 -17.56 -26.09 6.83
N ALA A 241 -17.46 -26.88 7.91
CA ALA A 241 -18.51 -27.77 8.36
C ALA A 241 -19.06 -27.29 9.69
N GLU A 242 -20.38 -27.16 9.81
CA GLU A 242 -21.05 -26.94 11.07
C GLU A 242 -21.29 -28.29 11.74
N ILE A 243 -20.70 -28.49 12.90
CA ILE A 243 -20.89 -29.73 13.70
C ILE A 243 -21.76 -29.35 14.91
N ASN A 244 -22.98 -29.88 14.93
CA ASN A 244 -23.80 -29.83 16.12
C ASN A 244 -23.29 -30.89 17.10
N LYS A 245 -22.68 -30.46 18.19
CA LYS A 245 -22.29 -31.33 19.30
C LYS A 245 -23.56 -31.64 20.08
N ASN A 246 -24.31 -32.66 19.63
CA ASN A 246 -25.30 -33.28 20.49
C ASN A 246 -24.55 -33.94 21.61
N GLY A 247 -24.80 -33.50 22.88
CA GLY A 247 -24.12 -33.94 24.08
C GLY A 247 -24.29 -35.41 24.42
#